data_bcde1882311d89dff62f241d9cf728b8
#
_entry.id   bcde1882311d89dff62f241d9cf728b8
#
_cell.length_a   1.000
_cell.length_b   1.000
_cell.length_c   1.000
_cell.angle_alpha   90.00
_cell.angle_beta   90.00
_cell.angle_gamma   90.00
#
_symmetry.space_group_name_H-M   'P 1'
#
loop_
_entity.id
_entity.type
_entity.pdbx_description
1 polymer ?
#
loop_
_entity_poly.entity_id
_entity_poly.type
_entity_poly.pdbx_seq_one_letter_code
_entity_poly.pdbx_strand_id
1 'polypeptide(L)'
;MPTFTTSDGLSLHYTYEGAGLPVLCLAGLTRDGRDFDFVAPHLEGVRLIRLDYRGRGQSDWGDPATYQIPVEGRDAVELLNHLGIDKAAVLGTSRGGLIAMLLAATVKDRLLGVALNDIGPEIAPEGLEVIKDYLGKPPLLKTHAEM
;
A
#
# COMPACT_ATOMS: atom_id res chain seq x y z
N MET A 1 -9.80 10.41 -12.72
CA MET A 1 -9.00 9.64 -11.75
C MET A 1 -9.86 8.59 -11.12
N PRO A 2 -9.54 7.32 -11.24
CA PRO A 2 -10.38 6.28 -10.68
C PRO A 2 -10.34 6.28 -9.15
N THR A 3 -11.51 6.22 -8.55
CA THR A 3 -11.71 6.10 -7.10
C THR A 3 -12.77 5.04 -6.80
N PHE A 4 -12.76 4.53 -5.59
CA PHE A 4 -13.85 3.72 -5.05
C PHE A 4 -14.21 4.22 -3.66
N THR A 5 -15.44 3.93 -3.24
CA THR A 5 -15.90 4.33 -1.91
C THR A 5 -15.78 3.16 -0.94
N THR A 6 -15.09 3.39 0.16
CA THR A 6 -14.98 2.40 1.23
C THR A 6 -16.29 2.24 2.01
N SER A 7 -16.41 1.14 2.76
CA SER A 7 -17.60 0.87 3.57
C SER A 7 -17.86 1.94 4.65
N ASP A 8 -16.84 2.69 5.06
CA ASP A 8 -16.95 3.81 5.99
C ASP A 8 -17.01 5.19 5.30
N GLY A 9 -17.17 5.21 3.97
CA GLY A 9 -17.56 6.40 3.21
C GLY A 9 -16.44 7.25 2.64
N LEU A 10 -15.16 6.82 2.71
CA LEU A 10 -14.05 7.54 2.10
C LEU A 10 -13.90 7.20 0.62
N SER A 11 -13.56 8.20 -0.20
CA SER A 11 -13.17 8.00 -1.59
C SER A 11 -11.67 7.78 -1.69
N LEU A 12 -11.27 6.57 -2.04
CA LEU A 12 -9.86 6.22 -2.18
C LEU A 12 -9.47 6.12 -3.65
N HIS A 13 -8.34 6.71 -3.98
CA HIS A 13 -7.76 6.68 -5.32
C HIS A 13 -6.99 5.39 -5.55
N TYR A 14 -7.08 4.91 -6.78
CA TYR A 14 -6.24 3.80 -7.25
C TYR A 14 -5.85 4.01 -8.70
N THR A 15 -4.81 3.34 -9.13
CA THR A 15 -4.48 3.18 -10.54
C THR A 15 -4.57 1.72 -10.93
N TYR A 16 -4.82 1.48 -12.22
CA TYR A 16 -5.09 0.17 -12.77
C TYR A 16 -4.54 0.12 -14.18
N GLU A 17 -3.47 -0.60 -14.37
CA GLU A 17 -2.76 -0.62 -15.65
C GLU A 17 -2.24 -2.00 -16.01
N GLY A 18 -2.06 -2.25 -17.31
CA GLY A 18 -1.59 -3.52 -17.83
C GLY A 18 -2.69 -4.56 -17.97
N ALA A 19 -2.29 -5.77 -18.32
CA ALA A 19 -3.17 -6.93 -18.51
C ALA A 19 -2.47 -8.20 -18.05
N GLY A 20 -3.23 -9.16 -17.56
CA GLY A 20 -2.72 -10.44 -17.09
C GLY A 20 -2.95 -10.64 -15.60
N LEU A 21 -1.96 -11.21 -14.91
CA LEU A 21 -2.07 -11.53 -13.49
C LEU A 21 -2.31 -10.26 -12.65
N PRO A 22 -3.40 -10.16 -11.88
CA PRO A 22 -3.62 -9.01 -11.03
C PRO A 22 -2.63 -8.99 -9.87
N VAL A 23 -1.94 -7.85 -9.70
CA VAL A 23 -0.98 -7.59 -8.63
C VAL A 23 -1.41 -6.34 -7.88
N LEU A 24 -1.82 -6.51 -6.64
CA LEU A 24 -2.12 -5.40 -5.74
C LEU A 24 -0.83 -4.88 -5.12
N CYS A 25 -0.53 -3.61 -5.38
CA CYS A 25 0.67 -2.94 -4.92
C CYS A 25 0.36 -2.08 -3.70
N LEU A 26 1.02 -2.36 -2.59
CA LEU A 26 0.84 -1.69 -1.30
C LEU A 26 2.13 -1.01 -0.87
N ALA A 27 2.10 0.32 -0.82
CA ALA A 27 3.25 1.17 -0.55
C ALA A 27 3.64 1.25 0.94
N GLY A 28 4.73 1.92 1.24
CA GLY A 28 5.20 2.18 2.60
C GLY A 28 4.38 3.22 3.35
N LEU A 29 4.77 3.51 4.58
CA LEU A 29 4.00 4.29 5.58
C LEU A 29 3.52 5.66 5.07
N THR A 30 4.43 6.44 4.50
CA THR A 30 4.16 7.82 4.04
C THR A 30 4.13 7.93 2.52
N ARG A 31 3.96 6.80 1.84
CA ARG A 31 4.10 6.68 0.39
C ARG A 31 2.76 6.39 -0.26
N ASP A 32 2.76 6.39 -1.57
CA ASP A 32 1.58 6.14 -2.40
C ASP A 32 1.92 5.27 -3.63
N GLY A 33 0.95 5.09 -4.51
CA GLY A 33 1.09 4.21 -5.68
C GLY A 33 2.26 4.56 -6.61
N ARG A 34 2.78 5.78 -6.56
CA ARG A 34 3.94 6.20 -7.38
C ARG A 34 5.23 5.49 -7.03
N ASP A 35 5.31 4.87 -5.85
CA ASP A 35 6.48 4.06 -5.49
C ASP A 35 6.73 2.90 -6.46
N PHE A 36 5.69 2.48 -7.17
CA PHE A 36 5.77 1.38 -8.13
C PHE A 36 6.07 1.81 -9.57
N ASP A 37 6.26 3.13 -9.81
CA ASP A 37 6.60 3.64 -11.15
C ASP A 37 7.92 3.09 -11.67
N PHE A 38 8.86 2.82 -10.79
CA PHE A 38 10.18 2.28 -11.16
C PHE A 38 10.14 0.80 -11.54
N VAL A 39 9.27 0.01 -10.92
CA VAL A 39 9.19 -1.43 -11.18
C VAL A 39 8.22 -1.74 -12.31
N ALA A 40 7.20 -0.93 -12.51
CA ALA A 40 6.14 -1.16 -13.50
C ALA A 40 6.66 -1.46 -14.92
N PRO A 41 7.64 -0.72 -15.47
CA PRO A 41 8.16 -1.00 -16.80
C PRO A 41 8.87 -2.34 -16.95
N HIS A 42 9.25 -2.97 -15.86
CA HIS A 42 9.98 -4.24 -15.82
C HIS A 42 9.08 -5.45 -15.57
N LEU A 43 7.79 -5.22 -15.39
CA LEU A 43 6.81 -6.28 -15.12
C LEU A 43 5.96 -6.54 -16.37
N GLU A 44 6.08 -7.74 -16.91
CA GLU A 44 5.31 -8.19 -18.06
C GLU A 44 4.24 -9.21 -17.65
N GLY A 45 3.11 -9.22 -18.36
CA GLY A 45 2.04 -10.18 -18.10
C GLY A 45 1.30 -9.97 -16.80
N VAL A 46 1.40 -8.80 -16.21
CA VAL A 46 0.72 -8.43 -14.97
C VAL A 46 -0.17 -7.21 -15.16
N ARG A 47 -1.18 -7.14 -14.32
CA ARG A 47 -2.06 -6.00 -14.18
C ARG A 47 -1.78 -5.38 -12.83
N LEU A 48 -1.18 -4.19 -12.82
CA LEU A 48 -0.85 -3.49 -11.60
C LEU A 48 -2.05 -2.72 -11.07
N ILE A 49 -2.38 -2.95 -9.82
CA ILE A 49 -3.42 -2.26 -9.07
C ILE A 49 -2.71 -1.56 -7.93
N ARG A 50 -2.68 -0.23 -7.95
CA ARG A 50 -1.96 0.57 -6.95
C ARG A 50 -2.96 1.34 -6.15
N LEU A 51 -3.02 1.08 -4.85
CA LEU A 51 -3.91 1.77 -3.91
C LEU A 51 -3.17 2.92 -3.24
N ASP A 52 -3.76 4.09 -3.27
CA ASP A 52 -3.40 5.16 -2.34
C ASP A 52 -4.21 4.97 -1.05
N TYR A 53 -3.51 4.73 0.06
CA TYR A 53 -4.20 4.57 1.35
C TYR A 53 -4.97 5.83 1.74
N ARG A 54 -5.94 5.68 2.64
CA ARG A 54 -6.59 6.81 3.28
C ARG A 54 -5.57 7.80 3.84
N GLY A 55 -5.76 9.08 3.56
CA GLY A 55 -4.85 10.16 4.00
C GLY A 55 -3.54 10.27 3.24
N ARG A 56 -3.33 9.50 2.16
CA ARG A 56 -2.11 9.56 1.32
C ARG A 56 -2.48 9.73 -0.14
N GLY A 57 -1.51 10.21 -0.91
CA GLY A 57 -1.67 10.38 -2.35
C GLY A 57 -2.88 11.23 -2.71
N GLN A 58 -3.74 10.69 -3.54
CA GLN A 58 -4.97 11.34 -4.02
C GLN A 58 -6.24 10.85 -3.33
N SER A 59 -6.09 10.03 -2.29
CA SER A 59 -7.21 9.53 -1.50
C SER A 59 -7.70 10.56 -0.48
N ASP A 60 -8.96 10.43 -0.08
CA ASP A 60 -9.54 11.25 0.99
C ASP A 60 -8.79 11.09 2.31
N TRP A 61 -8.80 12.14 3.09
CA TRP A 61 -8.37 12.10 4.49
C TRP A 61 -9.53 11.62 5.35
N GLY A 62 -9.24 10.69 6.22
CA GLY A 62 -10.18 10.19 7.21
C GLY A 62 -9.75 10.55 8.62
N ASP A 63 -10.44 9.99 9.60
CA ASP A 63 -10.02 10.08 10.99
C ASP A 63 -8.64 9.40 11.15
N PRO A 64 -7.61 10.11 11.67
CA PRO A 64 -6.28 9.52 11.89
C PRO A 64 -6.29 8.24 12.73
N ALA A 65 -7.28 8.06 13.61
CA ALA A 65 -7.44 6.82 14.37
C ALA A 65 -7.70 5.59 13.49
N THR A 66 -8.14 5.79 12.23
CA THR A 66 -8.37 4.72 11.26
C THR A 66 -7.15 4.40 10.40
N TYR A 67 -6.04 5.12 10.53
CA TYR A 67 -4.81 4.87 9.80
C TYR A 67 -4.05 3.70 10.43
N GLN A 68 -4.65 2.53 10.34
CA GLN A 68 -4.18 1.30 10.95
C GLN A 68 -4.12 0.17 9.94
N ILE A 69 -3.20 -0.76 10.14
CA ILE A 69 -2.99 -1.90 9.25
C ILE A 69 -4.27 -2.70 9.00
N PRO A 70 -5.09 -3.04 10.00
CA PRO A 70 -6.33 -3.78 9.74
C PRO A 70 -7.34 -3.01 8.89
N VAL A 71 -7.44 -1.69 9.08
CA VAL A 71 -8.36 -0.84 8.33
C VAL A 71 -7.89 -0.70 6.88
N GLU A 72 -6.61 -0.42 6.68
CA GLU A 72 -6.01 -0.30 5.34
C GLU A 72 -6.02 -1.65 4.60
N GLY A 73 -5.88 -2.76 5.31
CA GLY A 73 -6.07 -4.10 4.76
C GLY A 73 -7.50 -4.34 4.28
N ARG A 74 -8.50 -3.91 5.05
CA ARG A 74 -9.89 -3.95 4.63
C ARG A 74 -10.11 -3.11 3.38
N ASP A 75 -9.58 -1.89 3.34
CA ASP A 75 -9.68 -1.02 2.15
C ASP A 75 -9.10 -1.70 0.90
N ALA A 76 -7.99 -2.40 1.05
CA ALA A 76 -7.36 -3.15 -0.05
C ALA A 76 -8.28 -4.27 -0.57
N VAL A 77 -8.94 -5.01 0.32
CA VAL A 77 -9.90 -6.05 -0.07
C VAL A 77 -11.13 -5.42 -0.73
N GLU A 78 -11.62 -4.31 -0.20
CA GLU A 78 -12.76 -3.59 -0.79
C GLU A 78 -12.43 -3.08 -2.21
N LEU A 79 -11.18 -2.66 -2.46
CA LEU A 79 -10.75 -2.32 -3.82
C LEU A 79 -10.81 -3.53 -4.76
N LEU A 80 -10.31 -4.70 -4.34
CA LEU A 80 -10.43 -5.91 -5.15
C LEU A 80 -11.89 -6.25 -5.44
N ASN A 81 -12.77 -6.11 -4.46
CA ASN A 81 -14.20 -6.33 -4.64
C ASN A 81 -14.81 -5.33 -5.63
N HIS A 82 -14.45 -4.05 -5.51
CA HIS A 82 -14.89 -3.00 -6.43
C HIS A 82 -14.49 -3.30 -7.88
N LEU A 83 -13.30 -3.84 -8.08
CA LEU A 83 -12.78 -4.20 -9.39
C LEU A 83 -13.28 -5.57 -9.91
N GLY A 84 -14.05 -6.30 -9.10
CA GLY A 84 -14.51 -7.64 -9.46
C GLY A 84 -13.39 -8.68 -9.53
N ILE A 85 -12.31 -8.46 -8.79
CA ILE A 85 -11.15 -9.35 -8.76
C ILE A 85 -11.27 -10.31 -7.59
N ASP A 86 -11.42 -11.59 -7.89
CA ASP A 86 -11.55 -12.63 -6.87
C ASP A 86 -10.21 -12.88 -6.16
N LYS A 87 -9.13 -13.04 -6.94
CA LYS A 87 -7.80 -13.33 -6.42
C LYS A 87 -6.75 -12.43 -7.06
N ALA A 88 -5.79 -11.98 -6.26
CA ALA A 88 -4.65 -11.18 -6.70
C ALA A 88 -3.37 -11.63 -5.98
N ALA A 89 -2.23 -11.46 -6.64
CA ALA A 89 -0.96 -11.42 -5.94
C ALA A 89 -0.83 -10.06 -5.23
N VAL A 90 -0.05 -10.01 -4.17
CA VAL A 90 0.21 -8.77 -3.42
C VAL A 90 1.70 -8.49 -3.40
N LEU A 91 2.08 -7.29 -3.81
CA LEU A 91 3.43 -6.75 -3.68
C LEU A 91 3.40 -5.68 -2.59
N GLY A 92 3.98 -5.98 -1.43
CA GLY A 92 3.97 -5.09 -0.27
C GLY A 92 5.37 -4.60 0.06
N THR A 93 5.52 -3.28 0.18
CA THR A 93 6.78 -2.62 0.57
C THR A 93 6.65 -2.07 1.98
N SER A 94 7.58 -2.46 2.88
CA SER A 94 7.63 -1.97 4.25
C SER A 94 6.26 -2.14 4.95
N ARG A 95 5.58 -1.04 5.32
CA ARG A 95 4.21 -1.09 5.88
C ARG A 95 3.24 -1.89 5.00
N GLY A 96 3.33 -1.76 3.69
CA GLY A 96 2.52 -2.55 2.75
C GLY A 96 2.78 -4.05 2.86
N GLY A 97 3.99 -4.44 3.24
CA GLY A 97 4.33 -5.83 3.56
C GLY A 97 3.64 -6.33 4.83
N LEU A 98 3.48 -5.48 5.84
CA LEU A 98 2.69 -5.82 7.06
C LEU A 98 1.22 -6.05 6.71
N ILE A 99 0.66 -5.20 5.85
CA ILE A 99 -0.71 -5.37 5.36
C ILE A 99 -0.81 -6.69 4.56
N ALA A 100 0.14 -6.97 3.68
CA ALA A 100 0.17 -8.22 2.91
C ALA A 100 0.21 -9.45 3.82
N MET A 101 1.01 -9.42 4.89
CA MET A 101 1.06 -10.50 5.88
C MET A 101 -0.27 -10.67 6.62
N LEU A 102 -0.92 -9.58 6.99
CA LEU A 102 -2.26 -9.62 7.59
C LEU A 102 -3.28 -10.24 6.64
N LEU A 103 -3.26 -9.85 5.36
CA LEU A 103 -4.15 -10.43 4.34
C LEU A 103 -3.89 -11.92 4.15
N ALA A 104 -2.62 -12.35 4.16
CA ALA A 104 -2.26 -13.76 4.08
C ALA A 104 -2.78 -14.57 5.29
N ALA A 105 -2.85 -13.94 6.45
CA ALA A 105 -3.38 -14.57 7.67
C ALA A 105 -4.92 -14.62 7.71
N THR A 106 -5.60 -13.62 7.13
CA THR A 106 -7.04 -13.42 7.30
C THR A 106 -7.88 -13.75 6.06
N VAL A 107 -7.34 -13.55 4.86
CA VAL A 107 -8.05 -13.74 3.59
C VAL A 107 -7.18 -14.46 2.56
N LYS A 108 -6.41 -15.44 2.98
CA LYS A 108 -5.45 -16.13 2.11
C LYS A 108 -6.07 -16.70 0.83
N ASP A 109 -7.34 -17.05 0.84
CA ASP A 109 -8.06 -17.58 -0.33
C ASP A 109 -8.26 -16.53 -1.42
N ARG A 110 -8.05 -15.25 -1.11
CA ARG A 110 -8.06 -14.13 -2.06
C ARG A 110 -6.68 -13.84 -2.65
N LEU A 111 -5.63 -14.52 -2.19
CA LEU A 111 -4.24 -14.26 -2.59
C LEU A 111 -3.71 -15.36 -3.48
N LEU A 112 -3.10 -14.98 -4.61
CA LEU A 112 -2.34 -15.87 -5.48
C LEU A 112 -0.90 -16.06 -4.99
N GLY A 113 -0.38 -15.10 -4.25
CA GLY A 113 0.95 -15.08 -3.68
C GLY A 113 1.27 -13.72 -3.07
N VAL A 114 2.36 -13.64 -2.35
CA VAL A 114 2.84 -12.43 -1.70
C VAL A 114 4.31 -12.24 -2.01
N ALA A 115 4.67 -11.03 -2.47
CA ALA A 115 6.05 -10.57 -2.57
C ALA A 115 6.27 -9.46 -1.54
N LEU A 116 7.30 -9.60 -0.72
CA LEU A 116 7.66 -8.63 0.30
C LEU A 116 8.93 -7.91 -0.13
N ASN A 117 8.90 -6.59 -0.10
CA ASN A 117 10.04 -5.74 -0.38
C ASN A 117 10.36 -4.87 0.84
N ASP A 118 11.64 -4.83 1.22
CA ASP A 118 12.13 -4.04 2.36
C ASP A 118 11.42 -4.38 3.69
N ILE A 119 11.01 -5.63 3.84
CA ILE A 119 10.46 -6.21 5.06
C ILE A 119 10.45 -7.74 4.93
N GLY A 120 10.55 -8.42 6.07
CA GLY A 120 10.41 -9.87 6.16
C GLY A 120 9.45 -10.27 7.29
N PRO A 121 9.22 -11.56 7.46
CA PRO A 121 8.38 -12.06 8.55
C PRO A 121 8.95 -11.79 9.94
N GLU A 122 10.25 -11.53 10.02
CA GLU A 122 10.93 -11.06 11.22
C GLU A 122 11.48 -9.66 10.98
N ILE A 123 11.24 -8.75 11.92
CA ILE A 123 11.69 -7.36 11.84
C ILE A 123 12.80 -7.15 12.85
N ALA A 124 13.98 -6.74 12.37
CA ALA A 124 15.11 -6.42 13.24
C ALA A 124 14.80 -5.18 14.09
N PRO A 125 14.89 -5.26 15.44
CA PRO A 125 14.61 -4.12 16.32
C PRO A 125 15.48 -2.91 16.00
N GLU A 126 16.75 -3.13 15.64
CA GLU A 126 17.70 -2.08 15.30
C GLU A 126 17.24 -1.23 14.11
N GLY A 127 16.66 -1.86 13.09
CA GLY A 127 16.11 -1.15 11.95
C GLY A 127 14.92 -0.27 12.32
N LEU A 128 14.07 -0.73 13.23
CA LEU A 128 12.94 0.06 13.72
C LEU A 128 13.40 1.25 14.56
N GLU A 129 14.44 1.11 15.38
CA GLU A 129 14.98 2.21 16.17
C GLU A 129 15.49 3.34 15.27
N VAL A 130 16.23 3.02 14.21
CA VAL A 130 16.71 4.01 13.24
C VAL A 130 15.54 4.78 12.62
N ILE A 131 14.45 4.10 12.26
CA ILE A 131 13.25 4.73 11.70
C ILE A 131 12.58 5.63 12.72
N LYS A 132 12.43 5.20 13.97
CA LYS A 132 11.82 5.99 15.05
C LYS A 132 12.56 7.29 15.30
N ASP A 133 13.88 7.32 15.09
CA ASP A 133 14.70 8.49 15.35
C ASP A 133 14.32 9.70 14.49
N TYR A 134 13.72 9.53 13.33
CA TYR A 134 13.33 10.63 12.46
C TYR A 134 11.85 10.68 12.08
N LEU A 135 11.06 9.64 12.40
CA LEU A 135 9.61 9.67 12.16
C LEU A 135 8.94 10.74 13.02
N GLY A 136 8.10 11.55 12.38
CA GLY A 136 7.34 12.59 13.06
C GLY A 136 8.16 13.82 13.47
N LYS A 137 9.45 13.88 13.12
CA LYS A 137 10.29 15.05 13.38
C LYS A 137 10.27 15.98 12.17
N PRO A 138 10.22 17.32 12.38
CA PRO A 138 10.33 18.26 11.28
C PRO A 138 11.71 18.16 10.65
N PRO A 139 11.83 18.41 9.33
CA PRO A 139 13.13 18.45 8.69
C PRO A 139 14.00 19.55 9.29
N LEU A 140 15.30 19.28 9.41
CA LEU A 140 16.27 20.27 9.88
C LEU A 140 16.48 21.39 8.85
N LEU A 141 16.26 21.08 7.58
CA LEU A 141 16.39 22.02 6.46
C LEU A 141 15.12 22.84 6.34
N LYS A 142 15.28 24.16 6.16
CA LYS A 142 14.15 25.10 6.22
C LYS A 142 13.53 25.43 4.86
N THR A 143 14.25 25.16 3.79
CA THR A 143 13.80 25.44 2.42
C THR A 143 13.99 24.24 1.50
N HIS A 144 13.22 24.22 0.42
CA HIS A 144 13.35 23.17 -0.60
C HIS A 144 14.72 23.16 -1.26
N ALA A 145 15.37 24.34 -1.36
CA ALA A 145 16.70 24.47 -1.95
C ALA A 145 17.83 23.89 -1.07
N GLU A 146 17.59 23.74 0.23
CA GLU A 146 18.51 23.14 1.18
C GLU A 146 18.42 21.60 1.22
N MET A 147 17.37 21.03 0.61
CA MET A 147 17.16 19.59 0.50
C MET A 147 17.84 18.98 -0.71
#